data_89a9ba7ee7efe8677636e69188b66326
#
_entry.id   89a9ba7ee7efe8677636e69188b66326
#
_cell.length_a   1.000
_cell.length_b   1.000
_cell.length_c   1.000
_cell.angle_alpha   90.00
_cell.angle_beta   90.00
_cell.angle_gamma   90.00
#
_symmetry.space_group_name_H-M   'P 1'
#
loop_
_entity.id
_entity.type
_entity.pdbx_description
1 polymer ?
#
loop_
_entity_poly.entity_id
_entity_poly.type
_entity_poly.pdbx_seq_one_letter_code
_entity_poly.pdbx_strand_id
1 'polypeptide(L)'
;QGGAARTFSRSGLEKILKECGETEYHFYYPYPDYKFMTTLYSDRYLPKVGELSNNLRNFDRDRMLLFDEKKVFDMLIREGLFGQYSNSFLVMTGPMTDIVYSRFSNDRAEHLSIRTDILEKDGKHTVRKYPATSAAAAHIEALAENECVFTERFKGSTLSVNRLELKRNPDGLPFAEIEYLENSRTLEELLDECLQNNDEAGFDKLFDRYCKIAAWKAEGTKQDYDLTFPNICVQGDIWTMIDYEWTTDKLTPQQIISRALNCYGQEDPVRMEHPIVKKHLEALGIGKEQMRELSEKELAFQHFVLQEKDGRSRTALGQLRHLIGNRAVPYQEFFARADRKKVQVFEDFGAGYTPEHSYYQYDAYEADDLINARITCKAGTKAIRLDPAELPCLVQIHGIEWRGKALTRAQLDQCLSTNGQVLADTPSHVPTVLFETGDPNISVRLDCLDSEATDDETLVIRAQIAWLSAEMLQDIQARLAAAARRKGFWFQR
;
A
#
# COMPACT_ATOMS: atom_id res chain seq x y z
N GLN A 1 -4.20 13.74 -31.01
CA GLN A 1 -4.92 12.65 -31.69
C GLN A 1 -4.53 11.37 -30.98
N GLY A 2 -5.28 10.96 -29.96
CA GLY A 2 -5.10 9.70 -29.28
C GLY A 2 -5.54 8.56 -30.21
N GLY A 3 -4.60 7.73 -30.67
CA GLY A 3 -4.92 6.46 -31.27
C GLY A 3 -5.66 5.59 -30.23
N ALA A 4 -6.70 4.86 -30.65
CA ALA A 4 -7.38 3.94 -29.77
C ALA A 4 -6.37 2.92 -29.23
N ALA A 5 -6.27 2.80 -27.90
CA ALA A 5 -5.46 1.76 -27.28
C ALA A 5 -5.99 0.38 -27.72
N ARG A 6 -5.09 -0.53 -28.10
CA ARG A 6 -5.45 -1.90 -28.46
C ARG A 6 -4.95 -2.83 -27.35
N THR A 7 -5.83 -3.72 -26.93
CA THR A 7 -5.50 -4.81 -26.00
C THR A 7 -5.52 -6.13 -26.78
N PHE A 8 -4.71 -7.07 -26.34
CA PHE A 8 -4.61 -8.39 -26.96
C PHE A 8 -4.85 -9.45 -25.89
N SER A 9 -5.59 -10.48 -26.23
CA SER A 9 -5.60 -11.73 -25.48
C SER A 9 -4.36 -12.57 -25.82
N ARG A 10 -4.01 -13.53 -24.99
CA ARG A 10 -2.96 -14.49 -25.28
C ARG A 10 -3.15 -15.15 -26.65
N SER A 11 -4.33 -15.67 -26.93
CA SER A 11 -4.65 -16.29 -28.22
C SER A 11 -4.56 -15.31 -29.40
N GLY A 12 -4.86 -14.03 -29.18
CA GLY A 12 -4.68 -12.99 -30.18
C GLY A 12 -3.21 -12.75 -30.53
N LEU A 13 -2.32 -12.74 -29.52
CA LEU A 13 -0.87 -12.66 -29.71
C LEU A 13 -0.33 -13.91 -30.43
N GLU A 14 -0.74 -15.10 -30.01
CA GLU A 14 -0.35 -16.36 -30.66
C GLU A 14 -0.74 -16.37 -32.16
N LYS A 15 -1.92 -15.87 -32.50
CA LYS A 15 -2.35 -15.74 -33.89
C LYS A 15 -1.42 -14.83 -34.68
N ILE A 16 -1.07 -13.65 -34.14
CA ILE A 16 -0.16 -12.70 -34.77
C ILE A 16 1.22 -13.34 -34.99
N LEU A 17 1.78 -13.99 -33.98
CA LEU A 17 3.08 -14.67 -34.08
C LEU A 17 3.09 -15.71 -35.19
N LYS A 18 2.06 -16.56 -35.26
CA LYS A 18 1.89 -17.54 -36.35
C LYS A 18 1.76 -16.90 -37.71
N GLU A 19 1.02 -15.81 -37.85
CA GLU A 19 0.89 -15.05 -39.09
C GLU A 19 2.22 -14.40 -39.53
N CYS A 20 3.09 -14.05 -38.55
CA CYS A 20 4.44 -13.56 -38.83
C CYS A 20 5.47 -14.68 -39.08
N GLY A 21 5.07 -15.93 -39.03
CA GLY A 21 5.97 -17.08 -39.21
C GLY A 21 6.79 -17.47 -38.00
N GLU A 22 6.50 -16.89 -36.83
CA GLU A 22 7.17 -17.23 -35.58
C GLU A 22 6.61 -18.54 -35.03
N THR A 23 7.47 -19.56 -34.92
CA THR A 23 7.11 -20.90 -34.44
C THR A 23 7.70 -21.23 -33.09
N GLU A 24 8.71 -20.50 -32.65
CA GLU A 24 9.38 -20.69 -31.37
C GLU A 24 9.22 -19.41 -30.55
N TYR A 25 8.29 -19.43 -29.61
CA TYR A 25 8.00 -18.30 -28.73
C TYR A 25 7.54 -18.78 -27.35
N HIS A 26 7.78 -17.94 -26.32
CA HIS A 26 7.53 -18.25 -24.92
C HIS A 26 6.81 -17.07 -24.27
N PHE A 27 5.75 -17.38 -23.50
CA PHE A 27 5.02 -16.38 -22.75
C PHE A 27 5.57 -16.25 -21.34
N TYR A 28 5.71 -14.98 -20.94
CA TYR A 28 5.97 -14.56 -19.58
C TYR A 28 4.89 -13.56 -19.15
N TYR A 29 4.65 -13.49 -17.85
CA TYR A 29 3.57 -12.73 -17.24
C TYR A 29 4.13 -11.72 -16.23
N PRO A 30 4.40 -10.47 -16.67
CA PRO A 30 4.80 -9.39 -15.77
C PRO A 30 3.68 -9.09 -14.77
N TYR A 31 3.99 -9.13 -13.47
CA TYR A 31 3.03 -8.86 -12.41
C TYR A 31 3.57 -7.77 -11.45
N PRO A 32 2.73 -6.82 -10.99
CA PRO A 32 1.30 -6.63 -11.26
C PRO A 32 0.98 -6.24 -12.72
N ASP A 33 1.88 -5.57 -13.42
CA ASP A 33 1.79 -5.26 -14.84
C ASP A 33 3.18 -4.98 -15.45
N TYR A 34 3.24 -4.74 -16.76
CA TYR A 34 4.51 -4.49 -17.46
C TYR A 34 5.20 -3.18 -17.07
N LYS A 35 4.47 -2.18 -16.52
CA LYS A 35 5.03 -0.88 -16.14
C LYS A 35 5.74 -0.93 -14.80
N PHE A 36 5.18 -1.68 -13.85
CA PHE A 36 5.61 -1.72 -12.46
C PHE A 36 5.89 -3.14 -11.99
N MET A 37 6.45 -3.93 -12.87
CA MET A 37 6.73 -5.34 -12.62
C MET A 37 7.65 -5.50 -11.41
N THR A 38 7.19 -6.31 -10.47
CA THR A 38 8.01 -6.83 -9.37
C THR A 38 8.29 -8.32 -9.53
N THR A 39 7.46 -9.00 -10.31
CA THR A 39 7.55 -10.44 -10.51
C THR A 39 7.29 -10.79 -11.97
N LEU A 40 8.05 -11.72 -12.51
CA LEU A 40 7.88 -12.27 -13.84
C LEU A 40 7.63 -13.77 -13.74
N TYR A 41 6.42 -14.20 -14.03
CA TYR A 41 6.03 -15.60 -14.14
C TYR A 41 6.20 -16.09 -15.58
N SER A 42 6.15 -17.42 -15.79
CA SER A 42 6.13 -18.02 -17.11
C SER A 42 5.15 -19.19 -17.15
N ASP A 43 4.91 -19.76 -18.34
CA ASP A 43 4.12 -20.99 -18.48
C ASP A 43 4.68 -22.19 -17.69
N ARG A 44 6.00 -22.16 -17.37
CA ARG A 44 6.69 -23.23 -16.61
C ARG A 44 6.68 -22.97 -15.09
N TYR A 45 6.39 -21.76 -14.68
CA TYR A 45 6.33 -21.38 -13.27
C TYR A 45 5.23 -20.35 -13.06
N LEU A 46 4.03 -20.83 -12.78
CA LEU A 46 2.86 -20.01 -12.51
C LEU A 46 2.74 -19.70 -11.02
N PRO A 47 2.04 -18.62 -10.64
CA PRO A 47 1.82 -18.29 -9.24
C PRO A 47 0.96 -19.35 -8.55
N LYS A 48 1.18 -19.53 -7.24
CA LYS A 48 0.32 -20.32 -6.37
C LYS A 48 -0.84 -19.50 -5.81
N VAL A 49 -1.89 -20.17 -5.36
CA VAL A 49 -3.01 -19.56 -4.63
C VAL A 49 -2.46 -18.83 -3.40
N GLY A 50 -2.89 -17.60 -3.19
CA GLY A 50 -2.42 -16.73 -2.10
C GLY A 50 -1.15 -15.93 -2.42
N GLU A 51 -0.32 -16.36 -3.39
CA GLU A 51 0.97 -15.73 -3.69
C GLU A 51 0.83 -14.29 -4.19
N LEU A 52 -0.27 -13.97 -4.89
CA LEU A 52 -0.50 -12.63 -5.44
C LEU A 52 -1.07 -11.62 -4.43
N SER A 53 -1.29 -12.03 -3.19
CA SER A 53 -1.91 -11.19 -2.16
C SER A 53 -1.05 -10.00 -1.75
N ASN A 54 0.27 -10.19 -1.68
CA ASN A 54 1.25 -9.19 -1.28
C ASN A 54 1.75 -8.29 -2.42
N ASN A 55 1.29 -8.54 -3.64
CA ASN A 55 1.73 -7.75 -4.77
C ASN A 55 1.07 -6.38 -4.75
N LEU A 56 1.91 -5.38 -4.99
CA LEU A 56 1.50 -4.00 -5.08
C LEU A 56 0.44 -3.85 -6.17
N ARG A 57 -0.66 -3.25 -5.75
CA ARG A 57 -1.72 -2.88 -6.67
C ARG A 57 -1.20 -1.88 -7.70
N ASN A 58 -1.88 -1.84 -8.82
CA ASN A 58 -1.64 -0.90 -9.88
C ASN A 58 -1.53 0.54 -9.35
N PHE A 59 -0.66 1.36 -9.94
CA PHE A 59 -0.36 2.72 -9.51
C PHE A 59 -1.36 3.77 -10.00
N ASP A 60 -2.59 3.39 -10.28
CA ASP A 60 -3.64 4.33 -10.63
C ASP A 60 -4.09 5.07 -9.38
N ARG A 61 -4.05 6.39 -9.45
CA ARG A 61 -4.60 7.26 -8.41
C ARG A 61 -6.12 7.04 -8.32
N ASP A 62 -6.63 6.94 -7.09
CA ASP A 62 -8.06 6.72 -6.82
C ASP A 62 -8.66 5.57 -7.64
N ARG A 63 -7.94 4.45 -7.70
CA ARG A 63 -8.39 3.28 -8.44
C ARG A 63 -9.71 2.76 -7.94
N MET A 64 -10.72 2.77 -8.81
CA MET A 64 -12.02 2.18 -8.51
C MET A 64 -11.93 0.64 -8.50
N LEU A 65 -12.31 0.02 -7.39
CA LEU A 65 -12.40 -1.43 -7.27
C LEU A 65 -13.82 -1.89 -7.56
N LEU A 66 -13.99 -2.68 -8.62
CA LEU A 66 -15.24 -3.35 -8.94
C LEU A 66 -15.40 -4.67 -8.18
N PHE A 67 -14.29 -5.31 -7.89
CA PHE A 67 -14.22 -6.61 -7.22
C PHE A 67 -12.89 -6.76 -6.48
N ASP A 68 -12.79 -7.76 -5.62
CA ASP A 68 -11.55 -8.13 -4.95
C ASP A 68 -10.66 -8.92 -5.94
N GLU A 69 -9.66 -8.25 -6.50
CA GLU A 69 -8.73 -8.86 -7.49
C GLU A 69 -7.96 -10.05 -6.92
N LYS A 70 -7.59 -10.00 -5.64
CA LYS A 70 -6.90 -11.12 -4.98
C LYS A 70 -7.73 -12.40 -5.08
N LYS A 71 -9.02 -12.33 -4.70
CA LYS A 71 -9.93 -13.49 -4.75
C LYS A 71 -10.16 -13.98 -6.17
N VAL A 72 -10.24 -13.06 -7.14
CA VAL A 72 -10.39 -13.42 -8.55
C VAL A 72 -9.14 -14.12 -9.06
N PHE A 73 -7.94 -13.60 -8.76
CA PHE A 73 -6.70 -14.27 -9.18
C PHE A 73 -6.52 -15.64 -8.51
N ASP A 74 -6.85 -15.78 -7.24
CA ASP A 74 -6.83 -17.08 -6.58
C ASP A 74 -7.76 -18.11 -7.25
N MET A 75 -8.94 -17.67 -7.69
CA MET A 75 -9.86 -18.50 -8.46
C MET A 75 -9.24 -18.87 -9.83
N LEU A 76 -8.71 -17.90 -10.57
CA LEU A 76 -8.09 -18.11 -11.87
C LEU A 76 -6.87 -19.07 -11.78
N ILE A 77 -6.11 -18.99 -10.69
CA ILE A 77 -4.98 -19.89 -10.44
C ILE A 77 -5.47 -21.31 -10.19
N ARG A 78 -6.50 -21.50 -9.35
CA ARG A 78 -7.12 -22.84 -9.10
C ARG A 78 -7.65 -23.48 -10.37
N GLU A 79 -8.23 -22.69 -11.25
CA GLU A 79 -8.79 -23.14 -12.53
C GLU A 79 -7.74 -23.26 -13.65
N GLY A 80 -6.47 -22.94 -13.38
CA GLY A 80 -5.40 -23.00 -14.39
C GLY A 80 -5.52 -21.91 -15.48
N LEU A 81 -6.22 -20.82 -15.19
CA LEU A 81 -6.53 -19.77 -16.15
C LEU A 81 -5.64 -18.53 -16.03
N PHE A 82 -4.69 -18.49 -15.09
CA PHE A 82 -3.84 -17.33 -14.85
C PHE A 82 -3.16 -16.83 -16.13
N GLY A 83 -2.57 -17.74 -16.92
CA GLY A 83 -1.89 -17.40 -18.16
C GLY A 83 -2.79 -16.80 -19.25
N GLN A 84 -4.12 -16.97 -19.15
CA GLN A 84 -5.09 -16.38 -20.09
C GLN A 84 -5.56 -14.99 -19.64
N TYR A 85 -5.58 -14.74 -18.32
CA TYR A 85 -6.13 -13.55 -17.69
C TYR A 85 -5.08 -12.70 -16.98
N SER A 86 -3.79 -12.95 -17.25
CA SER A 86 -2.73 -12.09 -16.74
C SER A 86 -2.91 -10.64 -17.23
N ASN A 87 -2.60 -9.69 -16.37
CA ASN A 87 -2.71 -8.25 -16.69
C ASN A 87 -1.78 -7.81 -17.82
N SER A 88 -0.69 -8.56 -18.06
CA SER A 88 0.31 -8.22 -19.07
C SER A 88 0.97 -9.47 -19.63
N PHE A 89 1.41 -9.38 -20.87
CA PHE A 89 2.16 -10.41 -21.56
C PHE A 89 3.52 -9.86 -22.01
N LEU A 90 4.57 -10.63 -21.75
CA LEU A 90 5.87 -10.50 -22.41
C LEU A 90 6.07 -11.76 -23.26
N VAL A 91 6.30 -11.57 -24.57
CA VAL A 91 6.57 -12.68 -25.47
C VAL A 91 8.03 -12.60 -25.89
N MET A 92 8.73 -13.70 -25.72
CA MET A 92 10.10 -13.86 -26.23
C MET A 92 10.07 -14.84 -27.40
N THR A 93 10.68 -14.46 -28.49
CA THR A 93 10.88 -15.34 -29.67
C THR A 93 12.29 -15.91 -29.67
N GLY A 94 12.45 -17.13 -30.22
CA GLY A 94 13.72 -17.87 -30.23
C GLY A 94 13.89 -18.82 -29.05
N PRO A 95 15.11 -19.33 -28.80
CA PRO A 95 15.35 -20.39 -27.83
C PRO A 95 14.88 -20.04 -26.43
N MET A 96 14.28 -21.02 -25.77
CA MET A 96 13.82 -20.90 -24.39
C MET A 96 15.00 -20.69 -23.43
N THR A 97 14.87 -19.72 -22.53
CA THR A 97 15.84 -19.54 -21.45
C THR A 97 15.60 -20.53 -20.31
N ASP A 98 16.63 -20.79 -19.50
CA ASP A 98 16.47 -21.60 -18.29
C ASP A 98 15.68 -20.86 -17.22
N ILE A 99 15.58 -19.51 -17.28
CA ILE A 99 14.85 -18.69 -16.31
C ILE A 99 13.35 -18.90 -16.48
N VAL A 100 12.69 -19.40 -15.46
CA VAL A 100 11.23 -19.66 -15.44
C VAL A 100 10.47 -18.66 -14.59
N TYR A 101 11.16 -17.99 -13.67
CA TYR A 101 10.61 -17.02 -12.75
C TYR A 101 11.67 -15.98 -12.37
N SER A 102 11.27 -14.73 -12.21
CA SER A 102 12.13 -13.69 -11.63
C SER A 102 11.35 -12.78 -10.70
N ARG A 103 11.99 -12.40 -9.58
CA ARG A 103 11.46 -11.39 -8.65
C ARG A 103 12.49 -10.27 -8.48
N PHE A 104 11.99 -9.03 -8.47
CA PHE A 104 12.79 -7.81 -8.41
C PHE A 104 12.42 -7.01 -7.17
N SER A 105 13.40 -6.67 -6.34
CA SER A 105 13.24 -5.81 -5.16
C SER A 105 13.37 -4.33 -5.54
N ASN A 106 12.48 -3.87 -6.44
CA ASN A 106 12.55 -2.54 -7.05
C ASN A 106 12.32 -1.37 -6.09
N ASP A 107 11.76 -1.64 -4.92
CA ASP A 107 11.40 -0.66 -3.90
C ASP A 107 12.47 -0.49 -2.82
N ARG A 108 13.45 -1.40 -2.76
CA ARG A 108 14.55 -1.33 -1.79
C ARG A 108 15.57 -0.26 -2.15
N ALA A 109 16.33 0.19 -1.16
CA ALA A 109 17.54 0.98 -1.36
C ALA A 109 18.47 0.29 -2.36
N GLU A 110 19.20 1.05 -3.17
CA GLU A 110 20.03 0.52 -4.24
C GLU A 110 21.02 -0.56 -3.76
N HIS A 111 21.67 -0.34 -2.61
CA HIS A 111 22.63 -1.28 -2.02
C HIS A 111 21.98 -2.54 -1.39
N LEU A 112 20.66 -2.63 -1.35
CA LEU A 112 19.88 -3.76 -0.85
C LEU A 112 18.99 -4.37 -1.95
N SER A 113 19.03 -3.81 -3.16
CA SER A 113 18.19 -4.24 -4.26
C SER A 113 18.75 -5.47 -4.93
N ILE A 114 17.95 -6.53 -5.01
CA ILE A 114 18.34 -7.82 -5.59
C ILE A 114 17.32 -8.30 -6.63
N ARG A 115 17.79 -9.18 -7.50
CA ARG A 115 16.95 -10.00 -8.38
C ARG A 115 17.07 -11.46 -7.96
N THR A 116 15.96 -12.14 -7.78
CA THR A 116 15.88 -13.57 -7.52
C THR A 116 15.32 -14.27 -8.75
N ASP A 117 16.09 -15.17 -9.35
CA ASP A 117 15.66 -15.99 -10.46
C ASP A 117 15.47 -17.44 -10.00
N ILE A 118 14.43 -18.11 -10.52
CA ILE A 118 14.32 -19.58 -10.51
C ILE A 118 14.64 -20.06 -11.92
N LEU A 119 15.61 -20.93 -11.99
CA LEU A 119 16.04 -21.58 -13.23
C LEU A 119 15.56 -23.00 -13.23
N GLU A 120 15.10 -23.49 -14.39
CA GLU A 120 14.78 -24.89 -14.64
C GLU A 120 15.71 -25.45 -15.70
N LYS A 121 16.46 -26.47 -15.34
CA LYS A 121 17.32 -27.23 -16.25
C LYS A 121 17.18 -28.71 -16.01
N ASP A 122 16.91 -29.46 -17.05
CA ASP A 122 16.74 -30.94 -17.01
C ASP A 122 15.68 -31.37 -15.96
N GLY A 123 14.61 -30.59 -15.81
CA GLY A 123 13.52 -30.84 -14.86
C GLY A 123 13.88 -30.60 -13.39
N LYS A 124 14.99 -29.90 -13.12
CA LYS A 124 15.40 -29.48 -11.78
C LYS A 124 15.43 -27.97 -11.68
N HIS A 125 14.95 -27.45 -10.54
CA HIS A 125 15.00 -26.04 -10.26
C HIS A 125 16.22 -25.65 -9.43
N THR A 126 16.67 -24.41 -9.62
CA THR A 126 17.75 -23.78 -8.83
C THR A 126 17.38 -22.33 -8.61
N VAL A 127 17.59 -21.81 -7.42
CA VAL A 127 17.37 -20.39 -7.10
C VAL A 127 18.69 -19.64 -7.22
N ARG A 128 18.68 -18.47 -7.87
CA ARG A 128 19.83 -17.55 -7.88
C ARG A 128 19.41 -16.15 -7.45
N LYS A 129 20.17 -15.60 -6.52
CA LYS A 129 20.03 -14.20 -6.10
C LYS A 129 21.21 -13.39 -6.62
N TYR A 130 20.89 -12.34 -7.37
CA TYR A 130 21.85 -11.42 -7.99
C TYR A 130 21.72 -10.03 -7.39
N PRO A 131 22.81 -9.25 -7.25
CA PRO A 131 22.70 -7.84 -6.97
C PRO A 131 22.03 -7.15 -8.18
N ALA A 132 21.06 -6.29 -7.95
CA ALA A 132 20.41 -5.54 -9.04
C ALA A 132 21.38 -4.52 -9.67
N THR A 133 22.27 -3.97 -8.85
CA THR A 133 23.40 -3.12 -9.26
C THR A 133 24.67 -3.54 -8.51
N SER A 134 25.82 -3.05 -8.93
CA SER A 134 27.08 -3.31 -8.21
C SER A 134 27.08 -2.82 -6.76
N ALA A 135 26.25 -1.82 -6.42
CA ALA A 135 26.10 -1.33 -5.06
C ALA A 135 25.54 -2.39 -4.09
N ALA A 136 24.76 -3.36 -4.59
CA ALA A 136 24.20 -4.43 -3.79
C ALA A 136 25.10 -5.69 -3.68
N ALA A 137 26.31 -5.64 -4.21
CA ALA A 137 27.23 -6.78 -4.17
C ALA A 137 27.52 -7.25 -2.72
N ALA A 138 27.79 -6.31 -1.81
CA ALA A 138 28.04 -6.61 -0.41
C ALA A 138 26.81 -7.26 0.28
N HIS A 139 25.60 -6.91 -0.14
CA HIS A 139 24.38 -7.52 0.40
C HIS A 139 24.26 -9.00 -0.01
N ILE A 140 24.65 -9.35 -1.25
CA ILE A 140 24.73 -10.74 -1.69
C ILE A 140 25.83 -11.51 -0.94
N GLU A 141 26.99 -10.90 -0.71
CA GLU A 141 28.07 -11.55 0.06
C GLU A 141 27.66 -11.81 1.52
N ALA A 142 26.89 -10.89 2.13
CA ALA A 142 26.36 -11.06 3.47
C ALA A 142 25.41 -12.28 3.62
N LEU A 143 24.76 -12.73 2.55
CA LEU A 143 23.93 -13.95 2.59
C LEU A 143 24.75 -15.18 2.99
N ALA A 144 26.00 -15.30 2.50
CA ALA A 144 26.86 -16.43 2.85
C ALA A 144 27.31 -16.37 4.33
N GLU A 145 27.53 -15.16 4.85
CA GLU A 145 27.82 -14.98 6.28
C GLU A 145 26.61 -15.35 7.14
N ASN A 146 25.42 -14.93 6.72
CA ASN A 146 24.18 -15.25 7.42
C ASN A 146 23.89 -16.75 7.42
N GLU A 147 24.12 -17.44 6.30
CA GLU A 147 23.99 -18.91 6.22
C GLU A 147 24.87 -19.60 7.27
N CYS A 148 26.12 -19.19 7.38
CA CYS A 148 27.04 -19.75 8.40
C CYS A 148 26.55 -19.46 9.82
N VAL A 149 26.09 -18.24 10.11
CA VAL A 149 25.59 -17.82 11.42
C VAL A 149 24.37 -18.68 11.82
N PHE A 150 23.41 -18.85 10.93
CA PHE A 150 22.18 -19.59 11.24
C PHE A 150 22.40 -21.09 11.24
N THR A 151 23.30 -21.63 10.41
CA THR A 151 23.67 -23.03 10.46
C THR A 151 24.29 -23.40 11.82
N GLU A 152 25.18 -22.59 12.37
CA GLU A 152 25.72 -22.84 13.72
C GLU A 152 24.68 -22.63 14.82
N ARG A 153 23.85 -21.58 14.71
CA ARG A 153 22.78 -21.33 15.69
C ARG A 153 21.82 -22.52 15.77
N PHE A 154 21.31 -22.99 14.62
CA PHE A 154 20.28 -24.04 14.61
C PHE A 154 20.84 -25.46 14.67
N LYS A 155 22.14 -25.62 14.84
CA LYS A 155 22.78 -26.92 15.02
C LYS A 155 22.23 -27.65 16.23
N GLY A 156 21.66 -28.86 15.99
CA GLY A 156 20.98 -29.66 16.97
C GLY A 156 19.53 -29.28 17.25
N SER A 157 18.97 -28.31 16.54
CA SER A 157 17.55 -28.03 16.55
C SER A 157 16.78 -28.90 15.56
N THR A 158 15.47 -28.67 15.43
CA THR A 158 14.61 -29.30 14.41
C THR A 158 14.45 -28.46 13.15
N LEU A 159 15.27 -27.40 12.96
CA LEU A 159 15.32 -26.57 11.79
C LEU A 159 16.67 -26.70 11.09
N SER A 160 16.65 -26.99 9.82
CA SER A 160 17.80 -26.89 8.93
C SER A 160 17.86 -25.52 8.27
N VAL A 161 19.04 -25.10 7.82
CA VAL A 161 19.21 -23.88 7.02
C VAL A 161 19.48 -24.31 5.57
N ASN A 162 18.76 -23.73 4.64
CA ASN A 162 19.01 -24.00 3.22
C ASN A 162 20.39 -23.47 2.83
N ARG A 163 21.17 -24.32 2.14
CA ARG A 163 22.55 -23.99 1.78
C ARG A 163 22.60 -23.11 0.55
N LEU A 164 23.57 -22.22 0.52
CA LEU A 164 23.92 -21.44 -0.64
C LEU A 164 25.39 -21.63 -1.03
N GLU A 165 25.67 -21.43 -2.30
CA GLU A 165 27.02 -21.34 -2.84
C GLU A 165 27.22 -19.93 -3.43
N LEU A 166 28.18 -19.19 -2.91
CA LEU A 166 28.54 -17.88 -3.44
C LEU A 166 29.41 -18.05 -4.68
N LYS A 167 28.94 -17.55 -5.81
CA LYS A 167 29.62 -17.59 -7.11
C LYS A 167 29.87 -16.17 -7.65
N ARG A 168 30.61 -16.08 -8.73
CA ARG A 168 30.82 -14.81 -9.45
C ARG A 168 30.46 -14.98 -10.92
N ASN A 169 29.81 -13.97 -11.48
CA ASN A 169 29.52 -13.87 -12.89
C ASN A 169 30.78 -13.47 -13.69
N PRO A 170 30.75 -13.48 -15.04
CA PRO A 170 31.90 -13.06 -15.86
C PRO A 170 32.38 -11.64 -15.59
N ASP A 171 31.52 -10.74 -15.12
CA ASP A 171 31.84 -9.36 -14.76
C ASP A 171 32.43 -9.24 -13.34
N GLY A 172 32.61 -10.36 -12.64
CA GLY A 172 33.14 -10.42 -11.28
C GLY A 172 32.14 -10.11 -10.17
N LEU A 173 30.86 -9.83 -10.48
CA LEU A 173 29.84 -9.59 -9.47
C LEU A 173 29.41 -10.89 -8.79
N PRO A 174 29.24 -10.87 -7.46
CA PRO A 174 28.79 -12.04 -6.72
C PRO A 174 27.34 -12.38 -7.02
N PHE A 175 26.99 -13.66 -6.96
CA PHE A 175 25.62 -14.13 -6.89
C PHE A 175 25.53 -15.37 -6.00
N ALA A 176 24.41 -15.54 -5.32
CA ALA A 176 24.15 -16.71 -4.50
C ALA A 176 23.37 -17.75 -5.31
N GLU A 177 23.85 -18.97 -5.37
CA GLU A 177 23.13 -20.11 -5.91
C GLU A 177 22.63 -20.96 -4.76
N ILE A 178 21.32 -21.24 -4.73
CA ILE A 178 20.61 -21.85 -3.61
C ILE A 178 19.83 -23.03 -4.13
N GLU A 179 19.79 -24.13 -3.37
CA GLU A 179 19.01 -25.29 -3.69
C GLU A 179 17.50 -24.94 -3.67
N TYR A 180 16.78 -25.32 -4.74
CA TYR A 180 15.32 -25.23 -4.75
C TYR A 180 14.75 -26.47 -4.05
N LEU A 181 13.91 -26.27 -3.03
CA LEU A 181 13.33 -27.36 -2.24
C LEU A 181 12.09 -27.90 -2.94
N GLU A 182 12.29 -28.87 -3.83
CA GLU A 182 11.21 -29.49 -4.60
C GLU A 182 10.16 -30.15 -3.69
N ASN A 183 8.88 -30.01 -4.07
CA ASN A 183 7.76 -30.63 -3.34
C ASN A 183 7.66 -30.22 -1.87
N SER A 184 8.24 -29.09 -1.47
CA SER A 184 8.05 -28.52 -0.15
C SER A 184 6.76 -27.70 -0.10
N ARG A 185 6.20 -27.62 1.10
CA ARG A 185 5.14 -26.66 1.45
C ARG A 185 5.69 -25.67 2.46
N THR A 186 5.22 -24.44 2.44
CA THR A 186 5.60 -23.49 3.48
C THR A 186 4.84 -23.80 4.77
N LEU A 187 5.41 -23.39 5.91
CA LEU A 187 4.71 -23.47 7.19
C LEU A 187 3.39 -22.70 7.15
N GLU A 188 3.36 -21.58 6.41
CA GLU A 188 2.14 -20.79 6.20
C GLU A 188 1.03 -21.60 5.54
N GLU A 189 1.35 -22.30 4.43
CA GLU A 189 0.39 -23.18 3.74
C GLU A 189 -0.16 -24.29 4.65
N LEU A 190 0.65 -24.81 5.57
CA LEU A 190 0.21 -25.82 6.53
C LEU A 190 -0.68 -25.25 7.63
N LEU A 191 -0.36 -24.06 8.12
CA LEU A 191 -1.19 -23.35 9.11
C LEU A 191 -2.55 -22.97 8.50
N ASP A 192 -2.57 -22.50 7.25
CA ASP A 192 -3.82 -22.19 6.52
C ASP A 192 -4.70 -23.44 6.36
N GLU A 193 -4.11 -24.60 6.04
CA GLU A 193 -4.84 -25.87 5.97
C GLU A 193 -5.48 -26.23 7.31
N CYS A 194 -4.75 -26.02 8.44
CA CYS A 194 -5.31 -26.22 9.77
C CYS A 194 -6.50 -25.30 10.04
N LEU A 195 -6.41 -24.00 9.65
CA LEU A 195 -7.51 -23.07 9.82
C LEU A 195 -8.74 -23.44 8.96
N GLN A 196 -8.53 -23.80 7.71
CA GLN A 196 -9.60 -24.22 6.79
C GLN A 196 -10.35 -25.45 7.28
N ASN A 197 -9.63 -26.37 7.94
CA ASN A 197 -10.20 -27.62 8.49
C ASN A 197 -10.64 -27.48 9.95
N ASN A 198 -10.48 -26.32 10.60
CA ASN A 198 -10.67 -26.10 12.03
C ASN A 198 -9.87 -27.11 12.88
N ASP A 199 -8.67 -27.50 12.42
CA ASP A 199 -7.76 -28.42 13.12
C ASP A 199 -6.88 -27.64 14.09
N GLU A 200 -7.43 -27.39 15.30
CA GLU A 200 -6.73 -26.68 16.36
C GLU A 200 -5.50 -27.48 16.86
N ALA A 201 -5.61 -28.79 16.97
CA ALA A 201 -4.50 -29.62 17.45
C ALA A 201 -3.32 -29.64 16.46
N GLY A 202 -3.61 -29.67 15.15
CA GLY A 202 -2.60 -29.55 14.10
C GLY A 202 -1.92 -28.20 14.12
N PHE A 203 -2.70 -27.13 14.26
CA PHE A 203 -2.16 -25.77 14.36
C PHE A 203 -1.28 -25.61 15.60
N ASP A 204 -1.74 -26.03 16.78
CA ASP A 204 -0.99 -25.98 18.04
C ASP A 204 0.36 -26.71 17.88
N LYS A 205 0.37 -27.90 17.29
CA LYS A 205 1.59 -28.69 17.08
C LYS A 205 2.61 -27.98 16.19
N LEU A 206 2.16 -27.39 15.09
CA LEU A 206 3.02 -26.66 14.15
C LEU A 206 3.55 -25.36 14.80
N PHE A 207 2.67 -24.61 15.44
CA PHE A 207 3.02 -23.34 16.06
C PHE A 207 3.94 -23.52 17.28
N ASP A 208 3.70 -24.52 18.13
CA ASP A 208 4.58 -24.83 19.24
C ASP A 208 6.00 -25.22 18.78
N ARG A 209 6.10 -25.99 17.69
CA ARG A 209 7.39 -26.30 17.09
C ARG A 209 8.10 -25.05 16.58
N TYR A 210 7.39 -24.17 15.91
CA TYR A 210 7.91 -22.87 15.46
C TYR A 210 8.41 -22.03 16.65
N CYS A 211 7.64 -21.91 17.72
CA CYS A 211 8.03 -21.19 18.93
C CYS A 211 9.34 -21.74 19.54
N LYS A 212 9.48 -23.06 19.61
CA LYS A 212 10.72 -23.71 20.08
C LYS A 212 11.91 -23.39 19.17
N ILE A 213 11.70 -23.34 17.85
CA ILE A 213 12.73 -22.96 16.87
C ILE A 213 13.14 -21.50 17.07
N ALA A 214 12.19 -20.56 17.19
CA ALA A 214 12.48 -19.14 17.39
C ALA A 214 13.26 -18.91 18.70
N ALA A 215 12.97 -19.66 19.75
CA ALA A 215 13.66 -19.59 21.03
C ALA A 215 15.01 -20.34 21.07
N TRP A 216 15.34 -21.16 20.08
CA TRP A 216 16.53 -22.01 20.11
C TRP A 216 17.81 -21.19 20.10
N LYS A 217 18.66 -21.36 21.13
CA LYS A 217 19.93 -20.64 21.34
C LYS A 217 19.84 -19.14 21.02
N ALA A 218 18.73 -18.51 21.40
CA ALA A 218 18.43 -17.14 21.01
C ALA A 218 19.24 -16.11 21.81
N GLU A 219 19.61 -16.42 23.05
CA GLU A 219 20.37 -15.52 23.92
C GLU A 219 21.79 -15.31 23.39
N GLY A 220 22.18 -14.04 23.18
CA GLY A 220 23.52 -13.66 22.72
C GLY A 220 23.81 -14.01 21.26
N THR A 221 22.81 -14.46 20.49
CA THR A 221 22.98 -14.76 19.06
C THR A 221 22.12 -13.85 18.17
N LYS A 222 22.54 -13.68 16.91
CA LYS A 222 21.74 -12.97 15.93
C LYS A 222 20.44 -13.74 15.63
N GLN A 223 19.35 -13.00 15.51
CA GLN A 223 18.05 -13.50 15.07
C GLN A 223 17.90 -13.24 13.57
N ASP A 224 17.14 -14.09 12.89
CA ASP A 224 16.65 -13.75 11.56
C ASP A 224 15.40 -12.88 11.71
N TYR A 225 15.45 -11.69 11.11
CA TYR A 225 14.33 -10.75 11.12
C TYR A 225 13.14 -11.32 10.36
N ASP A 226 13.39 -12.07 9.30
CA ASP A 226 12.39 -12.68 8.42
C ASP A 226 12.13 -14.17 8.72
N LEU A 227 12.35 -14.64 9.94
CA LEU A 227 11.93 -15.98 10.37
C LEU A 227 10.39 -16.03 10.45
N THR A 228 9.73 -15.82 9.33
CA THR A 228 8.27 -15.83 9.15
C THR A 228 7.80 -17.16 8.57
N PHE A 229 6.51 -17.45 8.62
CA PHE A 229 5.98 -18.75 8.21
C PHE A 229 6.21 -19.11 6.73
N PRO A 230 6.12 -18.16 5.76
CA PRO A 230 6.44 -18.46 4.36
C PRO A 230 7.92 -18.77 4.12
N ASN A 231 8.81 -18.37 5.03
CA ASN A 231 10.26 -18.59 4.93
C ASN A 231 10.74 -19.89 5.60
N ILE A 232 9.81 -20.77 5.97
CA ILE A 232 10.09 -22.10 6.48
C ILE A 232 9.43 -23.13 5.54
N CYS A 233 10.26 -23.87 4.80
CA CYS A 233 9.83 -24.97 3.94
C CYS A 233 9.76 -26.28 4.73
N VAL A 234 8.68 -27.03 4.53
CA VAL A 234 8.39 -28.27 5.22
C VAL A 234 8.27 -29.42 4.23
N GLN A 235 9.09 -30.46 4.42
CA GLN A 235 9.07 -31.72 3.68
C GLN A 235 8.96 -32.87 4.68
N GLY A 236 7.75 -33.32 4.96
CA GLY A 236 7.50 -34.31 6.04
C GLY A 236 7.92 -33.75 7.41
N ASP A 237 8.86 -34.44 8.06
CA ASP A 237 9.39 -33.99 9.37
C ASP A 237 10.57 -33.00 9.26
N ILE A 238 11.08 -32.76 8.05
CA ILE A 238 12.21 -31.86 7.81
C ILE A 238 11.67 -30.44 7.60
N TRP A 239 12.13 -29.52 8.45
CA TRP A 239 11.89 -28.09 8.32
C TRP A 239 13.17 -27.38 7.91
N THR A 240 13.09 -26.56 6.89
CA THR A 240 14.25 -25.85 6.32
C THR A 240 13.93 -24.36 6.20
N MET A 241 14.73 -23.55 6.84
CA MET A 241 14.69 -22.10 6.73
C MET A 241 15.26 -21.66 5.39
N ILE A 242 14.54 -20.80 4.71
CA ILE A 242 14.95 -20.12 3.48
C ILE A 242 14.95 -18.60 3.70
N ASP A 243 15.53 -17.85 2.79
CA ASP A 243 15.46 -16.38 2.73
C ASP A 243 15.92 -15.66 4.01
N TYR A 244 17.13 -15.94 4.45
CA TYR A 244 17.77 -15.40 5.65
C TYR A 244 18.61 -14.12 5.36
N GLU A 245 18.01 -13.14 4.67
CA GLU A 245 18.69 -11.91 4.26
C GLU A 245 18.99 -10.97 5.45
N TRP A 246 18.15 -10.98 6.48
CA TRP A 246 18.12 -9.91 7.48
C TRP A 246 18.45 -10.43 8.87
N THR A 247 19.64 -10.11 9.35
CA THR A 247 20.03 -10.44 10.73
C THR A 247 19.79 -9.28 11.68
N THR A 248 19.36 -9.57 12.91
CA THR A 248 19.18 -8.58 13.97
C THR A 248 19.57 -9.13 15.33
N ASP A 249 20.07 -8.30 16.20
CA ASP A 249 20.28 -8.52 17.63
C ASP A 249 19.29 -7.75 18.51
N LYS A 250 18.34 -7.02 17.88
CA LYS A 250 17.42 -6.07 18.52
C LYS A 250 16.06 -6.68 18.89
N LEU A 251 15.77 -7.89 18.41
CA LEU A 251 14.50 -8.57 18.65
C LEU A 251 14.67 -9.76 19.59
N THR A 252 13.77 -9.87 20.55
CA THR A 252 13.65 -11.08 21.38
C THR A 252 12.92 -12.19 20.62
N PRO A 253 13.05 -13.48 21.03
CA PRO A 253 12.28 -14.57 20.43
C PRO A 253 10.77 -14.31 20.42
N GLN A 254 10.24 -13.74 21.52
CA GLN A 254 8.82 -13.39 21.61
C GLN A 254 8.43 -12.34 20.58
N GLN A 255 9.29 -11.35 20.31
CA GLN A 255 9.06 -10.34 19.27
C GLN A 255 9.13 -10.94 17.86
N ILE A 256 10.03 -11.90 17.60
CA ILE A 256 10.09 -12.64 16.32
C ILE A 256 8.78 -13.42 16.10
N ILE A 257 8.31 -14.17 17.12
CA ILE A 257 7.05 -14.92 17.04
C ILE A 257 5.86 -13.98 16.79
N SER A 258 5.82 -12.86 17.49
CA SER A 258 4.76 -11.84 17.33
C SER A 258 4.78 -11.23 15.94
N ARG A 259 5.98 -10.95 15.42
CA ARG A 259 6.14 -10.43 14.06
C ARG A 259 5.64 -11.44 13.02
N ALA A 260 5.98 -12.70 13.16
CA ALA A 260 5.53 -13.75 12.25
C ALA A 260 3.99 -13.86 12.22
N LEU A 261 3.34 -13.83 13.40
CA LEU A 261 1.87 -13.79 13.47
C LEU A 261 1.26 -12.52 12.88
N ASN A 262 1.88 -11.36 13.10
CA ASN A 262 1.42 -10.11 12.52
C ASN A 262 1.53 -10.12 10.99
N CYS A 263 2.65 -10.58 10.43
CA CYS A 263 2.81 -10.73 8.99
C CYS A 263 1.74 -11.68 8.41
N TYR A 264 1.53 -12.81 9.08
CA TYR A 264 0.52 -13.80 8.71
C TYR A 264 -0.90 -13.22 8.67
N GLY A 265 -1.24 -12.36 9.63
CA GLY A 265 -2.54 -11.69 9.68
C GLY A 265 -2.67 -10.52 8.71
N GLN A 266 -1.58 -9.80 8.41
CA GLN A 266 -1.61 -8.67 7.47
C GLN A 266 -1.87 -9.12 6.02
N GLU A 267 -1.44 -10.32 5.66
CA GLU A 267 -1.69 -10.90 4.33
C GLU A 267 -3.15 -11.25 4.12
N ASP A 268 -3.80 -11.77 5.15
CA ASP A 268 -5.24 -12.05 5.16
C ASP A 268 -5.85 -11.74 6.53
N PRO A 269 -6.54 -10.59 6.70
CA PRO A 269 -7.16 -10.21 7.97
C PRO A 269 -8.15 -11.26 8.53
N VAL A 270 -8.72 -12.13 7.69
CA VAL A 270 -9.60 -13.22 8.14
C VAL A 270 -8.86 -14.21 9.03
N ARG A 271 -7.54 -14.41 8.81
CA ARG A 271 -6.69 -15.24 9.68
C ARG A 271 -6.66 -14.72 11.12
N MET A 272 -6.53 -13.39 11.29
CA MET A 272 -6.50 -12.77 12.64
C MET A 272 -7.83 -12.86 13.38
N GLU A 273 -8.94 -12.95 12.65
CA GLU A 273 -10.26 -13.12 13.23
C GLU A 273 -10.55 -14.57 13.64
N HIS A 274 -9.76 -15.54 13.18
CA HIS A 274 -9.96 -16.95 13.45
C HIS A 274 -9.74 -17.29 14.95
N PRO A 275 -10.65 -18.06 15.62
CA PRO A 275 -10.54 -18.37 17.04
C PRO A 275 -9.19 -19.00 17.45
N ILE A 276 -8.65 -19.89 16.63
CA ILE A 276 -7.36 -20.56 16.87
C ILE A 276 -6.23 -19.54 16.94
N VAL A 277 -6.16 -18.59 15.98
CA VAL A 277 -5.12 -17.56 15.96
C VAL A 277 -5.28 -16.59 17.13
N LYS A 278 -6.51 -16.17 17.46
CA LYS A 278 -6.79 -15.31 18.63
C LYS A 278 -6.31 -15.94 19.93
N LYS A 279 -6.56 -17.23 20.12
CA LYS A 279 -6.07 -18.00 21.28
C LYS A 279 -4.54 -17.87 21.42
N HIS A 280 -3.80 -18.04 20.33
CA HIS A 280 -2.33 -17.94 20.35
C HIS A 280 -1.83 -16.52 20.60
N LEU A 281 -2.49 -15.51 20.02
CA LEU A 281 -2.17 -14.10 20.30
C LEU A 281 -2.37 -13.75 21.77
N GLU A 282 -3.47 -14.18 22.37
CA GLU A 282 -3.75 -14.01 23.79
C GLU A 282 -2.73 -14.72 24.67
N ALA A 283 -2.37 -15.97 24.31
CA ALA A 283 -1.39 -16.76 25.05
C ALA A 283 0.03 -16.17 25.02
N LEU A 284 0.40 -15.45 23.96
CA LEU A 284 1.66 -14.73 23.90
C LEU A 284 1.75 -13.56 24.90
N GLY A 285 0.62 -13.10 25.42
CA GLY A 285 0.55 -12.08 26.46
C GLY A 285 1.15 -10.73 26.07
N ILE A 286 1.11 -10.39 24.77
CA ILE A 286 1.72 -9.17 24.26
C ILE A 286 0.83 -7.98 24.59
N GLY A 287 1.28 -7.14 25.50
CA GLY A 287 0.59 -5.91 25.88
C GLY A 287 0.73 -4.81 24.83
N LYS A 288 -0.14 -3.79 24.94
CA LYS A 288 -0.14 -2.63 23.99
C LYS A 288 1.22 -1.94 23.88
N GLU A 289 1.98 -1.86 24.96
CA GLU A 289 3.31 -1.23 24.96
C GLU A 289 4.32 -2.05 24.14
N GLN A 290 4.34 -3.37 24.29
CA GLN A 290 5.20 -4.27 23.53
C GLN A 290 4.85 -4.26 22.04
N MET A 291 3.54 -4.19 21.71
CA MET A 291 3.09 -4.03 20.32
C MET A 291 3.52 -2.69 19.74
N ARG A 292 3.49 -1.62 20.52
CA ARG A 292 4.00 -0.31 20.09
C ARG A 292 5.50 -0.36 19.81
N GLU A 293 6.28 -0.94 20.72
CA GLU A 293 7.73 -1.10 20.55
C GLU A 293 8.05 -1.94 19.32
N LEU A 294 7.33 -3.04 19.08
CA LEU A 294 7.50 -3.87 17.90
C LEU A 294 7.18 -3.09 16.61
N SER A 295 6.10 -2.31 16.62
CA SER A 295 5.72 -1.47 15.47
C SER A 295 6.75 -0.37 15.18
N GLU A 296 7.35 0.23 16.22
CA GLU A 296 8.44 1.21 16.06
C GLU A 296 9.70 0.57 15.45
N LYS A 297 10.05 -0.66 15.88
CA LYS A 297 11.17 -1.43 15.32
C LYS A 297 10.91 -1.82 13.86
N GLU A 298 9.69 -2.29 13.56
CA GLU A 298 9.26 -2.63 12.19
C GLU A 298 9.34 -1.40 11.28
N LEU A 299 8.81 -0.26 11.71
CA LEU A 299 8.86 0.98 10.94
C LEU A 299 10.31 1.43 10.69
N ALA A 300 11.18 1.33 11.70
CA ALA A 300 12.60 1.65 11.55
C ALA A 300 13.31 0.73 10.55
N PHE A 301 12.98 -0.56 10.55
CA PHE A 301 13.49 -1.53 9.59
C PHE A 301 13.00 -1.22 8.17
N GLN A 302 11.70 -0.95 7.99
CA GLN A 302 11.14 -0.56 6.69
C GLN A 302 11.79 0.72 6.16
N HIS A 303 11.97 1.74 7.00
CA HIS A 303 12.68 2.97 6.61
C HIS A 303 14.12 2.71 6.16
N PHE A 304 14.81 1.77 6.81
CA PHE A 304 16.15 1.35 6.40
C PHE A 304 16.12 0.66 5.03
N VAL A 305 15.26 -0.32 4.84
CA VAL A 305 15.16 -1.09 3.58
C VAL A 305 14.75 -0.21 2.40
N LEU A 306 13.77 0.70 2.60
CA LEU A 306 13.22 1.58 1.57
C LEU A 306 13.99 2.90 1.43
N GLN A 307 15.00 3.12 2.26
CA GLN A 307 15.76 4.38 2.32
C GLN A 307 14.85 5.61 2.58
N GLU A 308 13.87 5.45 3.43
CA GLU A 308 12.98 6.54 3.80
C GLU A 308 13.62 7.44 4.87
N LYS A 309 13.49 8.74 4.67
CA LYS A 309 13.90 9.76 5.64
C LYS A 309 12.87 10.87 5.66
N ASP A 310 12.49 11.28 6.87
CA ASP A 310 11.53 12.37 7.09
C ASP A 310 10.17 12.12 6.38
N GLY A 311 9.72 10.87 6.34
CA GLY A 311 8.46 10.45 5.69
C GLY A 311 8.50 10.49 4.16
N ARG A 312 9.69 10.55 3.56
CA ARG A 312 9.88 10.54 2.10
C ARG A 312 10.79 9.41 1.68
N SER A 313 10.34 8.62 0.73
CA SER A 313 11.20 7.62 0.09
C SER A 313 12.25 8.28 -0.80
N ARG A 314 13.45 7.70 -0.81
CA ARG A 314 14.55 8.11 -1.70
C ARG A 314 14.65 7.24 -2.94
N THR A 315 13.95 6.12 -2.98
CA THR A 315 13.86 5.27 -4.17
C THR A 315 12.88 5.87 -5.18
N ALA A 316 13.16 5.72 -6.48
CA ALA A 316 12.28 6.23 -7.54
C ALA A 316 10.87 5.65 -7.45
N LEU A 317 10.75 4.35 -7.17
CA LEU A 317 9.48 3.67 -7.02
C LEU A 317 8.72 4.14 -5.77
N GLY A 318 9.42 4.31 -4.64
CA GLY A 318 8.82 4.85 -3.43
C GLY A 318 8.34 6.29 -3.58
N GLN A 319 9.10 7.14 -4.30
CA GLN A 319 8.66 8.49 -4.63
C GLN A 319 7.42 8.48 -5.52
N LEU A 320 7.39 7.60 -6.53
CA LEU A 320 6.23 7.45 -7.40
C LEU A 320 4.99 7.00 -6.62
N ARG A 321 5.13 6.02 -5.71
CA ARG A 321 4.04 5.59 -4.82
C ARG A 321 3.50 6.73 -3.96
N HIS A 322 4.40 7.54 -3.43
CA HIS A 322 4.00 8.70 -2.63
C HIS A 322 3.25 9.75 -3.45
N LEU A 323 3.66 10.00 -4.69
CA LEU A 323 3.03 10.96 -5.60
C LEU A 323 1.64 10.48 -6.06
N ILE A 324 1.50 9.21 -6.40
CA ILE A 324 0.27 8.67 -6.97
C ILE A 324 -0.75 8.38 -5.85
N GLY A 325 -0.28 8.11 -4.63
CA GLY A 325 -1.12 7.58 -3.56
C GLY A 325 -1.59 6.16 -3.88
N ASN A 326 -1.80 5.33 -2.90
CA ASN A 326 -2.19 3.93 -3.12
C ASN A 326 -3.62 3.69 -2.62
N ARG A 327 -4.54 4.58 -3.01
CA ARG A 327 -5.92 4.52 -2.55
C ARG A 327 -6.77 3.72 -3.54
N ALA A 328 -7.27 2.58 -3.07
CA ALA A 328 -8.31 1.86 -3.77
C ALA A 328 -9.68 2.28 -3.20
N VAL A 329 -10.61 2.63 -4.07
CA VAL A 329 -11.95 3.07 -3.69
C VAL A 329 -12.97 2.04 -4.19
N PRO A 330 -13.77 1.42 -3.32
CA PRO A 330 -14.88 0.55 -3.74
C PRO A 330 -15.81 1.30 -4.71
N TYR A 331 -16.35 0.61 -5.71
CA TYR A 331 -17.16 1.27 -6.73
C TYR A 331 -18.42 1.94 -6.14
N GLN A 332 -19.00 1.37 -5.10
CA GLN A 332 -20.16 1.95 -4.40
C GLN A 332 -19.79 3.31 -3.79
N GLU A 333 -18.61 3.38 -3.16
CA GLU A 333 -18.09 4.63 -2.58
C GLU A 333 -17.75 5.64 -3.68
N PHE A 334 -17.14 5.18 -4.78
CA PHE A 334 -16.82 6.02 -5.91
C PHE A 334 -18.05 6.69 -6.52
N PHE A 335 -19.11 5.93 -6.80
CA PHE A 335 -20.35 6.48 -7.33
C PHE A 335 -21.09 7.33 -6.31
N ALA A 336 -21.14 6.91 -5.04
CA ALA A 336 -21.73 7.73 -3.98
C ALA A 336 -21.02 9.09 -3.84
N ARG A 337 -19.71 9.14 -4.05
CA ARG A 337 -18.95 10.40 -4.09
C ARG A 337 -19.27 11.23 -5.32
N ALA A 338 -19.31 10.61 -6.50
CA ALA A 338 -19.61 11.32 -7.74
C ALA A 338 -20.98 12.01 -7.66
N ASP A 339 -21.98 11.35 -7.11
CA ASP A 339 -23.32 11.90 -6.90
C ASP A 339 -23.38 13.02 -5.85
N ARG A 340 -22.43 13.05 -4.92
CA ARG A 340 -22.34 14.02 -3.82
C ARG A 340 -21.30 15.12 -4.03
N LYS A 341 -20.56 15.08 -5.13
CA LYS A 341 -19.69 16.15 -5.62
C LYS A 341 -20.54 17.24 -6.28
N LYS A 342 -21.31 17.95 -5.49
CA LYS A 342 -22.19 19.03 -5.96
C LYS A 342 -21.86 20.27 -5.17
N VAL A 343 -21.45 21.32 -5.87
CA VAL A 343 -21.36 22.65 -5.26
C VAL A 343 -22.72 23.26 -5.29
N GLN A 344 -23.29 23.51 -4.11
CA GLN A 344 -24.54 24.29 -3.97
C GLN A 344 -24.20 25.70 -3.46
N VAL A 345 -24.79 26.68 -4.10
CA VAL A 345 -24.63 28.10 -3.75
C VAL A 345 -25.97 28.61 -3.24
N PHE A 346 -25.93 29.31 -2.11
CA PHE A 346 -27.07 30.01 -1.54
C PHE A 346 -26.77 31.49 -1.51
N GLU A 347 -27.76 32.32 -1.88
CA GLU A 347 -27.70 33.77 -1.79
C GLU A 347 -28.57 34.27 -0.64
N ASP A 348 -28.02 35.06 0.25
CA ASP A 348 -28.77 35.73 1.34
C ASP A 348 -28.95 37.22 1.03
N PHE A 349 -30.21 37.61 0.95
CA PHE A 349 -30.64 39.02 0.78
C PHE A 349 -30.96 39.72 2.11
N GLY A 350 -30.59 39.11 3.24
CA GLY A 350 -30.81 39.62 4.59
C GLY A 350 -31.89 38.91 5.38
N ALA A 351 -32.51 37.88 4.79
CA ALA A 351 -33.50 37.03 5.46
C ALA A 351 -32.93 35.66 5.87
N GLY A 352 -31.64 35.38 5.61
CA GLY A 352 -30.97 34.11 5.79
C GLY A 352 -30.98 33.28 4.51
N TYR A 353 -30.32 32.12 4.58
CA TYR A 353 -30.21 31.19 3.44
C TYR A 353 -31.48 30.35 3.32
N THR A 354 -32.07 30.32 2.11
CA THR A 354 -33.26 29.51 1.81
C THR A 354 -33.09 28.69 0.54
N PRO A 355 -33.78 27.56 0.39
CA PRO A 355 -33.69 26.73 -0.81
C PRO A 355 -34.11 27.46 -2.10
N GLU A 356 -35.03 28.43 -1.99
CA GLU A 356 -35.55 29.21 -3.11
C GLU A 356 -34.49 30.14 -3.71
N HIS A 357 -33.50 30.50 -2.91
CA HIS A 357 -32.35 31.32 -3.30
C HIS A 357 -31.08 30.48 -3.39
N SER A 358 -31.18 29.25 -3.88
CA SER A 358 -30.05 28.37 -4.08
C SER A 358 -30.04 27.73 -5.46
N TYR A 359 -28.84 27.34 -5.91
CA TYR A 359 -28.64 26.60 -7.16
C TYR A 359 -27.39 25.74 -7.09
N TYR A 360 -27.34 24.71 -7.94
CA TYR A 360 -26.16 23.87 -8.09
C TYR A 360 -25.25 24.40 -9.20
N GLN A 361 -23.97 24.50 -8.91
CA GLN A 361 -22.93 24.84 -9.88
C GLN A 361 -22.15 23.57 -10.23
N TYR A 362 -22.53 22.92 -11.35
CA TYR A 362 -21.98 21.62 -11.75
C TYR A 362 -20.57 21.72 -12.37
N ASP A 363 -20.17 22.87 -12.86
CA ASP A 363 -18.88 23.16 -13.48
C ASP A 363 -17.83 23.71 -12.49
N ALA A 364 -18.19 23.80 -11.21
CA ALA A 364 -17.29 24.30 -10.18
C ALA A 364 -16.14 23.32 -9.84
N TYR A 365 -16.32 22.03 -10.07
CA TYR A 365 -15.29 21.04 -9.85
C TYR A 365 -14.37 20.93 -11.06
N GLU A 366 -13.07 21.11 -10.82
CA GLU A 366 -11.99 20.85 -11.75
C GLU A 366 -11.30 19.49 -11.45
N ALA A 367 -10.27 19.15 -12.24
CA ALA A 367 -9.45 17.98 -11.97
C ALA A 367 -8.84 18.03 -10.55
N ASP A 368 -8.51 16.87 -10.00
CA ASP A 368 -7.86 16.75 -8.70
C ASP A 368 -8.65 17.25 -7.48
N ASP A 369 -9.99 17.21 -7.57
CA ASP A 369 -10.88 17.69 -6.50
C ASP A 369 -10.66 19.17 -6.13
N LEU A 370 -10.24 19.97 -7.12
CA LEU A 370 -10.21 21.42 -7.03
C LEU A 370 -11.59 22.01 -7.28
N ILE A 371 -11.97 23.00 -6.48
CA ILE A 371 -13.18 23.78 -6.65
C ILE A 371 -12.78 25.18 -7.11
N ASN A 372 -13.40 25.65 -8.19
CA ASN A 372 -13.29 27.01 -8.70
C ASN A 372 -14.71 27.55 -8.92
N ALA A 373 -15.37 27.89 -7.83
CA ALA A 373 -16.74 28.39 -7.88
C ALA A 373 -16.73 29.88 -8.28
N ARG A 374 -17.36 30.19 -9.43
CA ARG A 374 -17.59 31.55 -9.91
C ARG A 374 -19.06 31.89 -9.74
N ILE A 375 -19.36 32.77 -8.80
CA ILE A 375 -20.69 33.11 -8.36
C ILE A 375 -21.01 34.52 -8.82
N THR A 376 -21.98 34.67 -9.73
CA THR A 376 -22.49 35.98 -10.12
C THR A 376 -23.59 36.39 -9.14
N CYS A 377 -23.31 37.40 -8.34
CA CYS A 377 -24.23 37.87 -7.30
C CYS A 377 -25.30 38.80 -7.90
N LYS A 378 -26.51 38.72 -7.38
CA LYS A 378 -27.60 39.63 -7.70
C LYS A 378 -27.53 40.90 -6.82
N ALA A 379 -28.12 41.97 -7.30
CA ALA A 379 -28.24 43.21 -6.49
C ALA A 379 -28.91 42.91 -5.13
N GLY A 380 -28.32 43.47 -4.09
CA GLY A 380 -28.81 43.29 -2.72
C GLY A 380 -28.37 41.99 -2.02
N THR A 381 -27.55 41.13 -2.65
CA THR A 381 -26.93 39.98 -1.98
C THR A 381 -26.02 40.45 -0.86
N LYS A 382 -26.27 40.04 0.37
CA LYS A 382 -25.49 40.39 1.58
C LYS A 382 -24.47 39.31 1.95
N ALA A 383 -24.80 38.06 1.65
CA ALA A 383 -23.89 36.95 1.91
C ALA A 383 -24.09 35.81 0.90
N ILE A 384 -23.02 35.05 0.66
CA ILE A 384 -23.02 33.84 -0.12
C ILE A 384 -22.63 32.69 0.80
N ARG A 385 -23.39 31.59 0.77
CA ARG A 385 -23.02 30.29 1.34
C ARG A 385 -22.70 29.34 0.21
N LEU A 386 -21.57 28.71 0.29
CA LEU A 386 -21.13 27.64 -0.61
C LEU A 386 -21.07 26.34 0.18
N ASP A 387 -21.82 25.34 -0.26
CA ASP A 387 -21.78 23.98 0.22
C ASP A 387 -20.94 23.18 -0.77
N PRO A 388 -19.69 22.83 -0.43
CA PRO A 388 -18.76 22.25 -1.39
C PRO A 388 -19.08 20.79 -1.72
N ALA A 389 -19.85 20.11 -0.87
CA ALA A 389 -20.18 18.70 -1.02
C ALA A 389 -21.31 18.26 -0.08
N GLU A 390 -21.76 17.01 -0.21
CA GLU A 390 -22.71 16.37 0.72
C GLU A 390 -22.02 15.20 1.49
N LEU A 391 -20.73 15.36 1.84
CA LEU A 391 -19.92 14.35 2.52
C LEU A 391 -18.95 14.95 3.51
N PRO A 392 -18.54 14.23 4.57
CA PRO A 392 -17.43 14.62 5.41
C PRO A 392 -16.16 14.84 4.59
N CYS A 393 -15.49 15.97 4.82
CA CYS A 393 -14.33 16.34 4.02
C CYS A 393 -13.41 17.32 4.76
N LEU A 394 -12.18 17.44 4.25
CA LEU A 394 -11.27 18.54 4.52
C LEU A 394 -11.34 19.51 3.33
N VAL A 395 -11.52 20.79 3.61
CA VAL A 395 -11.50 21.84 2.60
C VAL A 395 -10.37 22.81 2.89
N GLN A 396 -9.46 22.97 1.94
CA GLN A 396 -8.39 23.93 1.97
C GLN A 396 -8.75 25.12 1.06
N ILE A 397 -8.96 26.32 1.65
CA ILE A 397 -9.39 27.50 0.91
C ILE A 397 -8.16 28.21 0.36
N HIS A 398 -7.87 28.05 -0.92
CA HIS A 398 -6.71 28.65 -1.59
C HIS A 398 -6.85 30.15 -1.82
N GLY A 399 -8.06 30.66 -1.96
CA GLY A 399 -8.32 32.09 -2.12
C GLY A 399 -9.78 32.40 -2.40
N ILE A 400 -10.15 33.61 -2.00
CA ILE A 400 -11.47 34.18 -2.32
C ILE A 400 -11.21 35.53 -2.98
N GLU A 401 -11.88 35.78 -4.12
CA GLU A 401 -11.78 37.03 -4.86
C GLU A 401 -13.16 37.66 -4.92
N TRP A 402 -13.23 38.94 -4.60
CA TRP A 402 -14.41 39.77 -4.78
C TRP A 402 -14.14 40.89 -5.78
N ARG A 403 -14.99 41.03 -6.82
CA ARG A 403 -14.82 42.03 -7.89
C ARG A 403 -13.41 41.95 -8.53
N GLY A 404 -12.91 40.75 -8.72
CA GLY A 404 -11.58 40.50 -9.33
C GLY A 404 -10.38 40.84 -8.41
N LYS A 405 -10.61 41.14 -7.13
CA LYS A 405 -9.55 41.42 -6.14
C LYS A 405 -9.53 40.32 -5.09
N ALA A 406 -8.37 39.74 -4.85
CA ALA A 406 -8.18 38.77 -3.78
C ALA A 406 -8.43 39.41 -2.41
N LEU A 407 -9.18 38.72 -1.55
CA LEU A 407 -9.41 39.16 -0.18
C LEU A 407 -8.13 38.98 0.65
N THR A 408 -7.81 40.00 1.42
CA THR A 408 -6.71 39.97 2.40
C THR A 408 -7.09 39.08 3.59
N ARG A 409 -6.09 38.62 4.37
CA ARG A 409 -6.31 37.86 5.59
C ARG A 409 -7.26 38.55 6.56
N ALA A 410 -7.09 39.83 6.77
CA ALA A 410 -7.97 40.62 7.65
C ALA A 410 -9.43 40.67 7.18
N GLN A 411 -9.65 40.75 5.86
CA GLN A 411 -11.00 40.67 5.28
C GLN A 411 -11.58 39.24 5.42
N LEU A 412 -10.78 38.19 5.20
CA LEU A 412 -11.22 36.80 5.42
C LEU A 412 -11.64 36.58 6.87
N ASP A 413 -10.85 37.07 7.84
CA ASP A 413 -11.16 36.93 9.27
C ASP A 413 -12.47 37.65 9.67
N GLN A 414 -12.88 38.68 8.92
CA GLN A 414 -14.12 39.43 9.15
C GLN A 414 -15.33 38.84 8.45
N CYS A 415 -15.17 38.34 7.21
CA CYS A 415 -16.29 37.97 6.36
C CYS A 415 -16.52 36.49 6.20
N LEU A 416 -15.53 35.65 6.54
CA LEU A 416 -15.61 34.22 6.37
C LEU A 416 -16.15 33.52 7.63
N SER A 417 -17.12 32.64 7.46
CA SER A 417 -17.60 31.75 8.52
C SER A 417 -17.89 30.35 7.96
N THR A 418 -17.88 29.37 8.84
CA THR A 418 -18.08 27.97 8.46
C THR A 418 -18.68 27.17 9.63
N ASN A 419 -19.40 26.10 9.34
CA ASN A 419 -19.87 25.16 10.35
C ASN A 419 -18.85 24.05 10.66
N GLY A 420 -17.71 24.03 9.97
CA GLY A 420 -16.63 23.07 10.21
C GLY A 420 -15.62 23.56 11.27
N GLN A 421 -14.76 22.64 11.71
CA GLN A 421 -13.65 22.96 12.60
C GLN A 421 -12.48 23.53 11.80
N VAL A 422 -12.13 24.79 12.02
CA VAL A 422 -10.91 25.36 11.46
C VAL A 422 -9.71 24.72 12.13
N LEU A 423 -8.86 24.05 11.37
CA LEU A 423 -7.61 23.49 11.86
C LEU A 423 -6.57 24.60 11.96
N ALA A 424 -5.73 24.54 13.00
CA ALA A 424 -4.72 25.57 13.26
C ALA A 424 -3.83 25.81 12.02
N ASP A 425 -3.48 27.06 11.78
CA ASP A 425 -2.75 27.55 10.63
C ASP A 425 -1.62 26.62 10.19
N THR A 426 -1.78 26.08 8.99
CA THR A 426 -0.67 25.43 8.30
C THR A 426 0.39 26.47 7.97
N PRO A 427 1.68 26.09 7.78
CA PRO A 427 2.75 27.02 7.41
C PRO A 427 2.46 27.86 6.16
N SER A 428 1.47 27.47 5.35
CA SER A 428 1.02 28.15 4.14
C SER A 428 0.01 29.28 4.38
N HIS A 429 -0.42 29.51 5.60
CA HIS A 429 -1.47 30.50 5.97
C HIS A 429 -2.81 30.31 5.25
N VAL A 430 -3.07 29.13 4.72
CA VAL A 430 -4.32 28.80 4.01
C VAL A 430 -5.31 28.17 4.99
N PRO A 431 -6.53 28.72 5.18
CA PRO A 431 -7.52 28.12 6.05
C PRO A 431 -7.87 26.70 5.61
N THR A 432 -7.71 25.76 6.54
CA THR A 432 -8.11 24.36 6.34
C THR A 432 -9.24 24.05 7.31
N VAL A 433 -10.37 23.56 6.78
CA VAL A 433 -11.58 23.29 7.56
C VAL A 433 -11.91 21.79 7.50
N LEU A 434 -12.10 21.20 8.67
CA LEU A 434 -12.60 19.83 8.81
C LEU A 434 -14.11 19.88 8.95
N PHE A 435 -14.81 19.19 8.04
CA PHE A 435 -16.25 18.96 8.11
C PHE A 435 -16.51 17.49 8.46
N GLU A 436 -17.12 17.27 9.62
CA GLU A 436 -17.38 15.93 10.16
C GLU A 436 -18.72 15.35 9.71
N THR A 437 -19.57 16.19 9.16
CA THR A 437 -20.94 15.84 8.70
C THR A 437 -21.06 15.93 7.19
N GLY A 438 -22.16 15.44 6.66
CA GLY A 438 -22.49 15.55 5.23
C GLY A 438 -23.11 16.89 4.81
N ASP A 439 -22.99 17.93 5.63
CA ASP A 439 -23.50 19.30 5.34
C ASP A 439 -22.37 20.34 5.55
N PRO A 440 -21.26 20.24 4.80
CA PRO A 440 -20.18 21.21 4.88
C PRO A 440 -20.64 22.54 4.26
N ASN A 441 -20.41 23.66 4.98
CA ASN A 441 -20.69 24.97 4.41
C ASN A 441 -19.64 26.03 4.76
N ILE A 442 -19.44 26.95 3.82
CA ILE A 442 -18.55 28.08 3.89
C ILE A 442 -19.35 29.31 3.51
N SER A 443 -19.48 30.27 4.41
CA SER A 443 -20.24 31.52 4.17
C SER A 443 -19.31 32.72 4.07
N VAL A 444 -19.53 33.58 3.07
CA VAL A 444 -18.82 34.80 2.84
C VAL A 444 -19.81 35.98 2.92
N ARG A 445 -19.62 36.83 3.90
CA ARG A 445 -20.44 38.04 4.08
C ARG A 445 -19.92 39.17 3.19
N LEU A 446 -20.73 39.64 2.27
CA LEU A 446 -20.37 40.70 1.33
C LEU A 446 -20.59 42.09 1.94
N ASP A 447 -21.51 42.22 2.89
CA ASP A 447 -21.79 43.46 3.60
C ASP A 447 -20.60 43.97 4.46
N CYS A 448 -19.64 43.11 4.75
CA CYS A 448 -18.37 43.46 5.42
C CYS A 448 -17.29 43.98 4.44
N LEU A 449 -17.53 43.96 3.13
CA LEU A 449 -16.55 44.25 2.08
C LEU A 449 -16.79 45.63 1.38
N ASP A 450 -17.21 46.63 2.14
CA ASP A 450 -17.32 48.04 1.76
C ASP A 450 -18.40 48.45 0.74
N SER A 451 -19.27 47.54 0.25
CA SER A 451 -20.44 47.94 -0.55
C SER A 451 -21.41 46.79 -0.75
N GLU A 452 -22.70 47.15 -0.85
CA GLU A 452 -23.74 46.18 -1.27
C GLU A 452 -23.45 45.68 -2.69
N ALA A 453 -23.77 44.39 -2.94
CA ALA A 453 -23.63 43.81 -4.27
C ALA A 453 -24.59 44.51 -5.26
N THR A 454 -24.05 44.94 -6.39
CA THR A 454 -24.85 45.31 -7.57
C THR A 454 -24.98 44.13 -8.50
N ASP A 455 -25.87 44.18 -9.50
CA ASP A 455 -26.03 43.11 -10.47
C ASP A 455 -24.73 42.81 -11.21
N ASP A 456 -24.50 41.55 -11.51
CA ASP A 456 -23.35 40.99 -12.27
C ASP A 456 -21.98 41.06 -11.60
N GLU A 457 -21.91 41.32 -10.30
CA GLU A 457 -20.64 41.25 -9.56
C GLU A 457 -20.27 39.80 -9.24
N THR A 458 -18.97 39.47 -9.34
CA THR A 458 -18.51 38.10 -9.22
C THR A 458 -17.71 37.88 -7.94
N LEU A 459 -18.13 36.88 -7.17
CA LEU A 459 -17.36 36.21 -6.11
C LEU A 459 -16.72 34.94 -6.67
N VAL A 460 -15.42 34.77 -6.48
CA VAL A 460 -14.71 33.52 -6.87
C VAL A 460 -14.16 32.87 -5.61
N ILE A 461 -14.47 31.61 -5.40
CA ILE A 461 -13.94 30.79 -4.30
C ILE A 461 -13.13 29.66 -4.90
N ARG A 462 -11.82 29.61 -4.56
CA ARG A 462 -10.93 28.52 -4.94
C ARG A 462 -10.57 27.69 -3.72
N ALA A 463 -10.82 26.42 -3.80
CA ALA A 463 -10.53 25.49 -2.71
C ALA A 463 -10.11 24.13 -3.24
N GLN A 464 -9.44 23.36 -2.41
CA GLN A 464 -9.20 21.94 -2.65
C GLN A 464 -9.95 21.14 -1.60
N ILE A 465 -10.60 20.06 -2.03
CA ILE A 465 -11.34 19.17 -1.15
C ILE A 465 -10.62 17.82 -1.04
N ALA A 466 -10.56 17.29 0.16
CA ALA A 466 -10.12 15.91 0.42
C ALA A 466 -11.25 15.15 1.10
N TRP A 467 -11.69 14.08 0.46
CA TRP A 467 -12.78 13.24 0.93
C TRP A 467 -12.34 12.40 2.11
N LEU A 468 -13.17 12.29 3.14
CA LEU A 468 -12.91 11.50 4.32
C LEU A 468 -13.79 10.24 4.33
N SER A 469 -13.16 9.07 4.45
CA SER A 469 -13.88 7.87 4.84
C SER A 469 -14.22 7.93 6.35
N ALA A 470 -15.16 7.11 6.79
CA ALA A 470 -15.50 7.03 8.21
C ALA A 470 -14.26 6.68 9.08
N GLU A 471 -13.39 5.81 8.58
CA GLU A 471 -12.15 5.44 9.25
C GLU A 471 -11.16 6.59 9.33
N MET A 472 -10.93 7.31 8.22
CA MET A 472 -10.07 8.50 8.20
C MET A 472 -10.58 9.58 9.14
N LEU A 473 -11.90 9.80 9.18
CA LEU A 473 -12.52 10.76 10.08
C LEU A 473 -12.26 10.38 11.53
N GLN A 474 -12.44 9.11 11.91
CA GLN A 474 -12.15 8.61 13.25
C GLN A 474 -10.67 8.80 13.63
N ASP A 475 -9.73 8.51 12.72
CA ASP A 475 -8.29 8.70 12.98
C ASP A 475 -7.95 10.18 13.20
N ILE A 476 -8.48 11.08 12.36
CA ILE A 476 -8.29 12.53 12.52
C ILE A 476 -8.85 13.01 13.85
N GLN A 477 -10.06 12.60 14.22
CA GLN A 477 -10.69 12.95 15.49
C GLN A 477 -9.88 12.45 16.70
N ALA A 478 -9.38 11.22 16.64
CA ALA A 478 -8.53 10.64 17.69
C ALA A 478 -7.22 11.44 17.85
N ARG A 479 -6.59 11.84 16.76
CA ARG A 479 -5.36 12.66 16.77
C ARG A 479 -5.60 14.06 17.30
N LEU A 480 -6.69 14.70 16.91
CA LEU A 480 -7.09 16.02 17.43
C LEU A 480 -7.37 15.97 18.94
N ALA A 481 -8.08 14.95 19.41
CA ALA A 481 -8.34 14.74 20.84
C ALA A 481 -7.05 14.48 21.64
N ALA A 482 -6.11 13.71 21.08
CA ALA A 482 -4.80 13.47 21.72
C ALA A 482 -3.96 14.77 21.78
N ALA A 483 -3.98 15.59 20.72
CA ALA A 483 -3.29 16.88 20.70
C ALA A 483 -3.88 17.87 21.72
N ALA A 484 -5.21 17.92 21.85
CA ALA A 484 -5.89 18.76 22.83
C ALA A 484 -5.54 18.35 24.28
N ARG A 485 -5.47 17.04 24.59
CA ARG A 485 -5.03 16.55 25.91
C ARG A 485 -3.60 16.92 26.24
N ARG A 486 -2.67 16.93 25.27
CA ARG A 486 -1.27 17.37 25.45
C ARG A 486 -1.19 18.87 25.77
N LYS A 487 -1.99 19.74 25.14
CA LYS A 487 -2.04 21.18 25.45
C LYS A 487 -2.60 21.44 26.85
N GLY A 488 -3.61 20.70 27.30
CA GLY A 488 -4.17 20.83 28.66
C GLY A 488 -3.18 20.46 29.79
N PHE A 489 -2.19 19.61 29.53
CA PHE A 489 -1.17 19.21 30.52
C PHE A 489 -0.10 20.30 30.79
N TRP A 490 0.06 21.29 29.89
CA TRP A 490 1.04 22.38 30.00
C TRP A 490 0.49 23.60 30.76
N PHE A 491 -0.84 23.69 30.94
CA PHE A 491 -1.47 24.79 31.69
C PHE A 491 -1.77 24.46 33.18
N GLN A 492 -1.38 23.26 33.64
CA GLN A 492 -1.53 22.85 35.07
C GLN A 492 -0.18 22.70 35.81
N ARG A 493 0.87 23.39 35.35
CA ARG A 493 2.14 23.52 36.10
C ARG A 493 2.50 24.98 36.30
#